data_1e773ef0da2feda333f6185d748cd229
#
_entry.id   1e773ef0da2feda333f6185d748cd229
#
_cell.length_a   1.000
_cell.length_b   1.000
_cell.length_c   1.000
_cell.angle_alpha   90.00
_cell.angle_beta   90.00
_cell.angle_gamma   90.00
#
_symmetry.space_group_name_H-M   'P 1'
#
loop_
_entity.id
_entity.type
_entity.pdbx_description
1 polymer ?
#
loop_
_entity_poly.entity_id
_entity_poly.type
_entity_poly.pdbx_seq_one_letter_code
_entity_poly.pdbx_strand_id
1 'polypeptide(L)'
;AIAARSLFAPISAPTPMPDRETLHVAEFHGDGISAELSASVHEIAKALPIQVHFHPVDLTLESRRKNATACYDAAMESFRMHKLALKHPTVTEKESPNKVLRERANFSVIHRPVATLPGVKTRHDGKVDLHII
;
A
#
# COMPACT_ATOMS: atom_id res chain seq x y z
N ALA A 1 -11.45 -39.73 -28.23
CA ALA A 1 -10.46 -38.99 -27.43
C ALA A 1 -10.38 -37.57 -27.93
N ILE A 2 -10.97 -36.61 -27.19
CA ILE A 2 -10.93 -35.19 -27.49
C ILE A 2 -9.75 -34.59 -26.70
N ALA A 3 -8.71 -34.17 -27.42
CA ALA A 3 -7.56 -33.55 -26.83
C ALA A 3 -7.93 -32.11 -26.34
N ALA A 4 -7.86 -31.88 -25.03
CA ALA A 4 -7.99 -30.56 -24.45
C ALA A 4 -6.78 -29.73 -24.86
N ARG A 5 -6.99 -28.74 -25.75
CA ARG A 5 -6.00 -27.70 -26.04
C ARG A 5 -5.94 -26.76 -24.84
N SER A 6 -4.76 -26.67 -24.23
CA SER A 6 -4.46 -25.65 -23.23
C SER A 6 -4.63 -24.26 -23.84
N LEU A 7 -5.60 -23.50 -23.30
CA LEU A 7 -5.91 -22.12 -23.73
C LEU A 7 -5.03 -21.06 -23.09
N PHE A 8 -4.02 -21.47 -22.31
CA PHE A 8 -3.08 -20.52 -21.70
C PHE A 8 -1.76 -20.53 -22.45
N ALA A 9 -1.56 -19.54 -23.32
CA ALA A 9 -0.21 -19.24 -23.78
C ALA A 9 0.65 -18.80 -22.59
N PRO A 10 1.92 -19.23 -22.48
CA PRO A 10 2.79 -18.74 -21.43
C PRO A 10 2.93 -17.22 -21.57
N ILE A 11 2.66 -16.51 -20.49
CA ILE A 11 2.91 -15.05 -20.42
C ILE A 11 4.41 -14.89 -20.59
N SER A 12 4.83 -14.35 -21.73
CA SER A 12 6.20 -14.01 -22.02
C SER A 12 6.69 -13.07 -20.91
N ALA A 13 7.86 -13.35 -20.34
CA ALA A 13 8.48 -12.45 -19.37
C ALA A 13 8.60 -11.04 -19.97
N PRO A 14 8.25 -9.99 -19.23
CA PRO A 14 8.33 -8.64 -19.76
C PRO A 14 9.78 -8.34 -20.15
N THR A 15 9.96 -7.89 -21.39
CA THR A 15 11.26 -7.43 -21.89
C THR A 15 11.76 -6.30 -21.00
N PRO A 16 13.03 -6.30 -20.53
CA PRO A 16 13.57 -5.20 -19.76
C PRO A 16 13.44 -3.91 -20.56
N MET A 17 12.59 -2.99 -20.11
CA MET A 17 12.49 -1.67 -20.71
C MET A 17 13.70 -0.85 -20.25
N PRO A 18 14.50 -0.27 -21.16
CA PRO A 18 15.52 0.70 -20.77
C PRO A 18 14.79 1.94 -20.18
N ASP A 19 15.32 2.46 -19.09
CA ASP A 19 14.88 3.69 -18.42
C ASP A 19 13.48 3.64 -17.81
N ARG A 20 13.26 2.72 -16.86
CA ARG A 20 12.05 2.75 -16.04
C ARG A 20 12.16 3.90 -15.04
N GLU A 21 11.17 4.79 -15.06
CA GLU A 21 11.00 5.77 -14.00
C GLU A 21 10.95 5.06 -12.64
N THR A 22 11.79 5.49 -11.71
CA THR A 22 11.90 4.89 -10.38
C THR A 22 11.07 5.69 -9.38
N LEU A 23 10.13 5.02 -8.72
CA LEU A 23 9.31 5.58 -7.67
C LEU A 23 9.82 5.12 -6.31
N HIS A 24 10.14 6.07 -5.43
CA HIS A 24 10.50 5.80 -4.05
C HIS A 24 9.31 6.00 -3.13
N VAL A 25 9.00 5.01 -2.28
CA VAL A 25 7.84 5.01 -1.39
C VAL A 25 8.27 4.65 0.03
N ALA A 26 8.01 5.52 1.01
CA ALA A 26 8.13 5.17 2.41
C ALA A 26 7.08 4.12 2.76
N GLU A 27 7.48 2.97 3.30
CA GLU A 27 6.57 1.87 3.63
C GLU A 27 6.47 1.71 5.14
N PHE A 28 5.32 2.06 5.71
CA PHE A 28 5.10 2.01 7.15
C PHE A 28 4.52 0.65 7.53
N HIS A 29 5.38 -0.21 8.06
CA HIS A 29 5.00 -1.52 8.58
C HIS A 29 4.26 -1.38 9.90
N GLY A 30 3.22 -2.18 10.08
CA GLY A 30 2.38 -2.14 11.26
C GLY A 30 2.14 -3.52 11.86
N ASP A 31 0.91 -3.76 12.29
CA ASP A 31 0.52 -4.92 13.08
C ASP A 31 -0.45 -5.84 12.31
N GLY A 32 -0.75 -7.01 12.90
CA GLY A 32 -1.71 -7.96 12.33
C GLY A 32 -1.26 -8.49 10.98
N ILE A 33 -2.09 -8.31 9.95
CA ILE A 33 -1.81 -8.78 8.58
C ILE A 33 -0.87 -7.87 7.78
N SER A 34 -0.16 -6.97 8.44
CA SER A 34 0.73 -6.00 7.78
C SER A 34 1.78 -6.66 6.90
N ALA A 35 2.36 -7.79 7.36
CA ALA A 35 3.39 -8.50 6.62
C ALA A 35 2.86 -9.14 5.33
N GLU A 36 1.67 -9.76 5.38
CA GLU A 36 1.03 -10.37 4.22
C GLU A 36 0.61 -9.31 3.19
N LEU A 37 0.12 -8.16 3.67
CA LEU A 37 -0.23 -7.04 2.79
C LEU A 37 1.00 -6.43 2.13
N SER A 38 2.09 -6.25 2.87
CA SER A 38 3.38 -5.80 2.32
C SER A 38 3.87 -6.75 1.22
N ALA A 39 3.90 -8.05 1.50
CA ALA A 39 4.30 -9.05 0.51
C ALA A 39 3.42 -8.98 -0.76
N SER A 40 2.11 -8.88 -0.60
CA SER A 40 1.17 -8.77 -1.72
C SER A 40 1.39 -7.51 -2.55
N VAL A 41 1.64 -6.37 -1.90
CA VAL A 41 1.93 -5.10 -2.58
C VAL A 41 3.25 -5.19 -3.34
N HIS A 42 4.28 -5.80 -2.77
CA HIS A 42 5.56 -5.99 -3.45
C HIS A 42 5.42 -6.89 -4.68
N GLU A 43 4.60 -7.95 -4.62
CA GLU A 43 4.30 -8.77 -5.81
C GLU A 43 3.57 -7.99 -6.90
N ILE A 44 2.57 -7.18 -6.53
CA ILE A 44 1.87 -6.31 -7.48
C ILE A 44 2.83 -5.30 -8.10
N ALA A 45 3.72 -4.70 -7.31
CA ALA A 45 4.68 -3.71 -7.78
C ALA A 45 5.63 -4.27 -8.86
N LYS A 46 5.99 -5.56 -8.80
CA LYS A 46 6.81 -6.22 -9.83
C LYS A 46 6.15 -6.26 -11.21
N ALA A 47 4.81 -6.25 -11.25
CA ALA A 47 4.04 -6.26 -12.48
C ALA A 47 3.81 -4.87 -13.09
N LEU A 48 4.18 -3.80 -12.39
CA LEU A 48 4.02 -2.43 -12.87
C LEU A 48 5.05 -2.07 -13.94
N PRO A 49 4.72 -1.16 -14.87
CA PRO A 49 5.67 -0.69 -15.89
C PRO A 49 6.76 0.24 -15.33
N ILE A 50 6.68 0.60 -14.05
CA ILE A 50 7.63 1.44 -13.32
C ILE A 50 8.39 0.59 -12.29
N GLN A 51 9.56 1.06 -11.86
CA GLN A 51 10.28 0.45 -10.76
C GLN A 51 9.90 1.11 -9.44
N VAL A 52 9.43 0.32 -8.46
CA VAL A 52 9.08 0.84 -7.13
C VAL A 52 10.09 0.38 -6.11
N HIS A 53 10.70 1.33 -5.39
CA HIS A 53 11.58 1.09 -4.25
C HIS A 53 10.86 1.43 -2.96
N PHE A 54 10.66 0.42 -2.12
CA PHE A 54 10.05 0.57 -0.80
C PHE A 54 11.12 0.81 0.26
N HIS A 55 10.89 1.82 1.10
CA HIS A 55 11.76 2.20 2.22
C HIS A 55 11.03 1.87 3.52
N PRO A 56 11.36 0.72 4.16
CA PRO A 56 10.62 0.24 5.32
C PRO A 56 10.85 1.10 6.56
N VAL A 57 9.77 1.39 7.28
CA VAL A 57 9.77 2.06 8.58
C VAL A 57 8.88 1.28 9.53
N ASP A 58 9.40 0.94 10.71
CA ASP A 58 8.67 0.17 11.70
C ASP A 58 7.72 1.06 12.53
N LEU A 59 6.42 0.81 12.39
CA LEU A 59 5.35 1.39 13.18
C LEU A 59 4.54 0.33 13.95
N THR A 60 5.14 -0.83 14.23
CA THR A 60 4.49 -1.86 15.04
C THR A 60 4.17 -1.35 16.45
N LEU A 61 3.15 -1.93 17.07
CA LEU A 61 2.77 -1.60 18.45
C LEU A 61 3.93 -1.82 19.41
N GLU A 62 4.72 -2.90 19.20
CA GLU A 62 5.88 -3.20 20.03
C GLU A 62 6.92 -2.07 20.01
N SER A 63 7.29 -1.62 18.81
CA SER A 63 8.26 -0.53 18.66
C SER A 63 7.72 0.80 19.17
N ARG A 64 6.45 1.10 18.94
CA ARG A 64 5.80 2.30 19.48
C ARG A 64 5.67 2.29 21.00
N ARG A 65 5.50 1.13 21.64
CA ARG A 65 5.53 1.01 23.11
C ARG A 65 6.90 1.33 23.68
N LYS A 66 7.97 1.00 22.98
CA LYS A 66 9.34 1.31 23.38
C LYS A 66 9.65 2.80 23.22
N ASN A 67 9.38 3.36 22.06
CA ASN A 67 9.58 4.79 21.78
C ASN A 67 8.70 5.27 20.62
N ALA A 68 7.48 5.69 20.91
CA ALA A 68 6.54 6.16 19.91
C ALA A 68 7.05 7.40 19.14
N THR A 69 7.69 8.32 19.84
CA THR A 69 8.21 9.56 19.23
C THR A 69 9.22 9.23 18.15
N ALA A 70 10.21 8.38 18.45
CA ALA A 70 11.23 7.99 17.48
C ALA A 70 10.64 7.26 16.25
N CYS A 71 9.64 6.38 16.47
CA CYS A 71 8.95 5.70 15.36
C CYS A 71 8.25 6.71 14.42
N TYR A 72 7.53 7.67 14.99
CA TYR A 72 6.85 8.69 14.19
C TYR A 72 7.83 9.67 13.54
N ASP A 73 8.93 10.01 14.19
CA ASP A 73 9.96 10.88 13.62
C ASP A 73 10.61 10.21 12.40
N ALA A 74 10.98 8.94 12.51
CA ALA A 74 11.51 8.15 11.40
C ALA A 74 10.51 8.04 10.23
N ALA A 75 9.22 7.82 10.54
CA ALA A 75 8.18 7.78 9.52
C ALA A 75 8.04 9.13 8.78
N MET A 76 8.07 10.22 9.52
CA MET A 76 7.96 11.56 8.94
C MET A 76 9.21 11.97 8.15
N GLU A 77 10.39 11.55 8.58
CA GLU A 77 11.64 11.77 7.84
C GLU A 77 11.60 11.03 6.50
N SER A 78 11.27 9.75 6.52
CA SER A 78 11.13 8.93 5.30
C SER A 78 10.06 9.52 4.36
N PHE A 79 8.90 9.93 4.90
CA PHE A 79 7.85 10.58 4.10
C PHE A 79 8.32 11.90 3.48
N ARG A 80 9.03 12.75 4.23
CA ARG A 80 9.55 14.01 3.68
C ARG A 80 10.57 13.79 2.57
N MET A 81 11.37 12.75 2.69
CA MET A 81 12.38 12.38 1.68
C MET A 81 11.72 11.89 0.40
N HIS A 82 10.78 10.95 0.50
CA HIS A 82 10.20 10.27 -0.65
C HIS A 82 8.90 10.89 -1.18
N LYS A 83 8.24 11.76 -0.41
CA LYS A 83 6.98 12.45 -0.74
C LYS A 83 5.76 11.54 -0.90
N LEU A 84 5.96 10.24 -0.88
CA LEU A 84 4.93 9.21 -0.94
C LEU A 84 5.10 8.25 0.22
N ALA A 85 3.99 7.80 0.79
CA ALA A 85 4.01 6.77 1.81
C ALA A 85 2.86 5.78 1.63
N LEU A 86 3.16 4.51 1.83
CA LEU A 86 2.20 3.42 1.96
C LEU A 86 2.19 2.98 3.43
N LYS A 87 1.03 2.96 4.04
CA LYS A 87 0.88 2.56 5.43
C LYS A 87 0.04 1.30 5.55
N HIS A 88 0.61 0.29 6.17
CA HIS A 88 -0.09 -0.94 6.55
C HIS A 88 -0.91 -0.78 7.83
N PRO A 89 -1.81 -1.73 8.15
CA PRO A 89 -2.61 -1.69 9.37
C PRO A 89 -1.77 -1.56 10.64
N THR A 90 -2.22 -0.75 11.58
CA THR A 90 -1.60 -0.58 12.90
C THR A 90 -2.64 -0.70 14.00
N VAL A 91 -2.30 -1.34 15.10
CA VAL A 91 -3.14 -1.40 16.28
C VAL A 91 -3.17 -0.04 16.99
N THR A 92 -4.36 0.40 17.37
CA THR A 92 -4.57 1.59 18.20
C THR A 92 -4.71 1.14 19.65
N GLU A 93 -3.81 1.59 20.51
CA GLU A 93 -3.87 1.31 21.95
C GLU A 93 -4.28 2.56 22.75
N LYS A 94 -3.48 3.61 22.70
CA LYS A 94 -3.75 4.89 23.39
C LYS A 94 -4.05 6.00 22.39
N GLU A 95 -3.22 6.11 21.38
CA GLU A 95 -3.30 7.13 20.34
C GLU A 95 -3.37 6.46 18.97
N SER A 96 -4.20 7.00 18.09
CA SER A 96 -4.32 6.48 16.73
C SER A 96 -3.10 6.87 15.90
N PRO A 97 -2.30 5.89 15.41
CA PRO A 97 -1.17 6.19 14.53
C PRO A 97 -1.56 6.97 13.28
N ASN A 98 -2.75 6.72 12.75
CA ASN A 98 -3.27 7.45 11.60
C ASN A 98 -3.49 8.93 11.92
N LYS A 99 -3.99 9.25 13.12
CA LYS A 99 -4.18 10.62 13.57
C LYS A 99 -2.84 11.34 13.66
N VAL A 100 -1.88 10.74 14.38
CA VAL A 100 -0.54 11.31 14.58
C VAL A 100 0.16 11.61 13.26
N LEU A 101 0.15 10.65 12.32
CA LEU A 101 0.79 10.83 11.02
C LEU A 101 0.13 11.95 10.21
N ARG A 102 -1.21 12.04 10.20
CA ARG A 102 -1.94 13.09 9.50
C ARG A 102 -1.65 14.47 10.06
N GLU A 103 -1.65 14.61 11.38
CA GLU A 103 -1.35 15.87 12.06
C GLU A 103 0.10 16.32 11.80
N ARG A 104 1.07 15.41 11.93
CA ARG A 104 2.49 15.69 11.68
C ARG A 104 2.80 15.98 10.21
N ALA A 105 2.08 15.35 9.28
CA ALA A 105 2.20 15.61 7.84
C ALA A 105 1.39 16.82 7.37
N ASN A 106 0.57 17.39 8.23
CA ASN A 106 -0.35 18.49 7.91
C ASN A 106 -1.25 18.18 6.71
N PHE A 107 -1.80 16.94 6.67
CA PHE A 107 -2.73 16.54 5.62
C PHE A 107 -4.08 17.24 5.79
N SER A 108 -4.49 17.96 4.77
CA SER A 108 -5.74 18.74 4.73
C SER A 108 -6.89 17.98 4.07
N VAL A 109 -6.61 16.93 3.29
CA VAL A 109 -7.62 16.19 2.52
C VAL A 109 -7.50 14.70 2.79
N ILE A 110 -8.65 14.05 2.98
CA ILE A 110 -8.77 12.58 3.05
C ILE A 110 -9.69 12.15 1.93
N HIS A 111 -9.14 11.57 0.86
CA HIS A 111 -9.92 11.04 -0.25
C HIS A 111 -10.18 9.54 -0.08
N ARG A 112 -11.44 9.14 -0.14
CA ARG A 112 -11.90 7.74 -0.03
C ARG A 112 -12.75 7.37 -1.23
N PRO A 113 -12.16 6.79 -2.30
CA PRO A 113 -12.93 6.25 -3.40
C PRO A 113 -13.64 4.97 -2.97
N VAL A 114 -14.89 4.80 -3.34
CA VAL A 114 -15.71 3.62 -3.10
C VAL A 114 -16.45 3.27 -4.38
N ALA A 115 -16.12 2.14 -4.99
CA ALA A 115 -16.77 1.68 -6.21
C ALA A 115 -17.13 0.19 -6.12
N THR A 116 -18.17 -0.22 -6.84
CA THR A 116 -18.46 -1.64 -7.06
C THR A 116 -17.42 -2.25 -7.98
N LEU A 117 -16.92 -3.43 -7.60
CA LEU A 117 -15.96 -4.16 -8.42
C LEU A 117 -16.68 -5.00 -9.49
N PRO A 118 -16.22 -4.98 -10.75
CA PRO A 118 -16.76 -5.83 -11.80
C PRO A 118 -16.69 -7.32 -11.43
N GLY A 119 -17.79 -8.03 -11.62
CA GLY A 119 -17.88 -9.47 -11.33
C GLY A 119 -18.11 -9.85 -9.86
N VAL A 120 -18.08 -8.88 -8.93
CA VAL A 120 -18.41 -9.10 -7.52
C VAL A 120 -19.86 -8.71 -7.29
N LYS A 121 -20.72 -9.70 -6.97
CA LYS A 121 -22.12 -9.44 -6.64
C LYS A 121 -22.23 -8.77 -5.29
N THR A 122 -22.85 -7.60 -5.26
CA THR A 122 -23.15 -6.85 -4.05
C THR A 122 -24.61 -6.43 -4.04
N ARG A 123 -25.14 -5.92 -2.91
CA ARG A 123 -26.50 -5.36 -2.85
C ARG A 123 -26.71 -4.18 -3.82
N HIS A 124 -25.64 -3.53 -4.23
CA HIS A 124 -25.65 -2.31 -5.06
C HIS A 124 -24.84 -2.49 -6.35
N ASP A 125 -24.96 -3.65 -7.00
CA ASP A 125 -24.20 -4.00 -8.21
C ASP A 125 -24.25 -2.91 -9.27
N GLY A 126 -23.08 -2.45 -9.70
CA GLY A 126 -22.88 -1.46 -10.77
C GLY A 126 -23.43 -0.06 -10.47
N LYS A 127 -23.81 0.23 -9.22
CA LYS A 127 -24.48 1.49 -8.85
C LYS A 127 -23.66 2.38 -7.92
N VAL A 128 -22.52 1.90 -7.45
CA VAL A 128 -21.68 2.67 -6.53
C VAL A 128 -20.39 3.08 -7.22
N ASP A 129 -20.21 4.38 -7.34
CA ASP A 129 -18.95 5.04 -7.71
C ASP A 129 -18.94 6.39 -6.99
N LEU A 130 -18.35 6.42 -5.80
CA LEU A 130 -18.38 7.55 -4.89
C LEU A 130 -16.95 7.99 -4.55
N HIS A 131 -16.76 9.31 -4.49
CA HIS A 131 -15.57 9.94 -3.95
C HIS A 131 -15.93 10.73 -2.70
N ILE A 132 -15.50 10.26 -1.54
CA ILE A 132 -15.71 10.92 -0.25
C ILE A 132 -14.44 11.72 0.06
N ILE A 133 -14.58 13.02 0.27
CA ILE A 133 -13.49 13.96 0.56
C ILE A 133 -13.73 14.59 1.93
#